data_9b5a37b0573b8c84d907ed0748e5e7a7
#
_entry.id   9b5a37b0573b8c84d907ed0748e5e7a7
#
_cell.length_a   1.000
_cell.length_b   1.000
_cell.length_c   1.000
_cell.angle_alpha   90.00
_cell.angle_beta   90.00
_cell.angle_gamma   90.00
#
_symmetry.space_group_name_H-M   'P 1'
#
loop_
_entity.id
_entity.type
_entity.pdbx_description
1 polymer ?
#
loop_
_entity_poly.entity_id
_entity_poly.type
_entity_poly.pdbx_seq_one_letter_code
_entity_poly.pdbx_strand_id
1 'polypeptide(L)'
;MANYAKSTTRKDTFTLFLPSLLVLILTVSKPVNSQNCGCPSDFCCSQWGYCGQTDDYCGYGCREGPCQGGGDASGEVKSGGGDDAVSLEGTVTPEFFNSIINQASSDCAGKGFYSHDAFIAAANSYQSFGASISKREIAAFFAHVTHETGFMCYIEEIDGPANAETYCNKDSTDFPCAEGKGYYGRGPIQLTGNDNYGACGRDLNENLLASPEKVAQDPVLAFKTAFWFWTTNVRQNFNQGFGATIRAVNGRECSGGNSATVAKRIEYYRDYCGKLGVEPGDNLSC
;
A
#
# COMPACT_ATOMS: atom_id res chain seq x y z
N MET A 1 46.43 -3.18 -45.03
CA MET A 1 46.51 -3.97 -46.26
C MET A 1 45.11 -4.32 -46.69
N ALA A 2 44.80 -3.84 -47.88
CA ALA A 2 43.47 -3.95 -48.52
C ALA A 2 43.21 -5.36 -49.06
N ASN A 3 41.93 -5.70 -49.27
CA ASN A 3 41.37 -6.43 -50.42
C ASN A 3 39.88 -6.65 -50.16
N TYR A 4 38.95 -6.01 -50.78
CA TYR A 4 38.40 -5.92 -52.15
C TYR A 4 38.11 -7.26 -52.83
N ALA A 5 36.86 -7.61 -53.01
CA ALA A 5 36.25 -8.33 -54.14
C ALA A 5 34.73 -8.44 -53.88
N LYS A 6 33.88 -8.12 -54.67
CA LYS A 6 33.49 -7.91 -56.06
C LYS A 6 32.04 -8.38 -56.20
N SER A 7 31.23 -7.48 -56.68
CA SER A 7 29.87 -7.56 -57.23
C SER A 7 29.72 -8.68 -58.27
N THR A 8 28.55 -9.34 -58.26
CA THR A 8 27.94 -9.90 -59.48
C THR A 8 26.42 -9.71 -59.50
N THR A 9 26.00 -8.87 -60.39
CA THR A 9 24.68 -8.68 -60.91
C THR A 9 24.19 -9.90 -61.68
N ARG A 10 22.96 -10.33 -61.49
CA ARG A 10 22.24 -11.14 -62.49
C ARG A 10 20.81 -10.60 -62.63
N LYS A 11 20.49 -10.35 -63.88
CA LYS A 11 19.22 -9.82 -64.41
C LYS A 11 18.20 -10.92 -64.66
N ASP A 12 16.97 -10.45 -64.58
CA ASP A 12 15.79 -10.80 -65.40
C ASP A 12 15.03 -12.10 -65.09
N THR A 13 13.81 -11.97 -64.60
CA THR A 13 12.62 -12.38 -65.41
C THR A 13 11.35 -11.81 -64.79
N PHE A 14 10.69 -10.98 -65.57
CA PHE A 14 9.34 -10.43 -65.31
C PHE A 14 8.33 -11.58 -65.47
N THR A 15 7.54 -11.85 -64.41
CA THR A 15 6.30 -12.61 -64.54
C THR A 15 5.19 -11.83 -63.86
N LEU A 16 4.32 -11.27 -64.66
CA LEU A 16 3.05 -10.64 -64.24
C LEU A 16 2.10 -11.70 -63.66
N PHE A 17 1.76 -11.55 -62.40
CA PHE A 17 0.59 -12.19 -61.82
C PHE A 17 -0.36 -11.13 -61.30
N LEU A 18 -1.63 -11.21 -61.72
CA LEU A 18 -2.76 -10.37 -61.34
C LEU A 18 -2.94 -10.38 -59.82
N PRO A 19 -3.38 -9.27 -59.20
CA PRO A 19 -3.69 -9.23 -57.78
C PRO A 19 -5.05 -9.85 -57.48
N SER A 20 -5.04 -10.93 -56.72
CA SER A 20 -6.23 -11.34 -56.00
C SER A 20 -6.52 -10.34 -54.90
N LEU A 21 -7.66 -9.67 -55.02
CA LEU A 21 -8.19 -8.71 -54.04
C LEU A 21 -8.54 -9.46 -52.74
N LEU A 22 -7.63 -9.55 -51.82
CA LEU A 22 -7.88 -10.03 -50.47
C LEU A 22 -8.54 -8.87 -49.69
N VAL A 23 -9.86 -8.91 -49.57
CA VAL A 23 -10.60 -8.01 -48.67
C VAL A 23 -10.21 -8.34 -47.24
N LEU A 24 -9.27 -7.57 -46.69
CA LEU A 24 -8.93 -7.61 -45.28
C LEU A 24 -10.09 -6.95 -44.51
N ILE A 25 -10.96 -7.76 -43.96
CA ILE A 25 -11.94 -7.27 -42.99
C ILE A 25 -11.18 -6.89 -41.73
N LEU A 26 -10.84 -5.61 -41.60
CA LEU A 26 -10.42 -5.01 -40.36
C LEU A 26 -11.60 -5.05 -39.37
N THR A 27 -11.65 -6.09 -38.57
CA THR A 27 -12.46 -6.06 -37.35
C THR A 27 -11.85 -5.02 -36.43
N VAL A 28 -12.40 -3.83 -36.42
CA VAL A 28 -12.15 -2.83 -35.42
C VAL A 28 -12.66 -3.42 -34.10
N SER A 29 -11.78 -4.04 -33.33
CA SER A 29 -12.04 -4.36 -31.93
C SER A 29 -12.21 -3.02 -31.21
N LYS A 30 -13.47 -2.69 -30.88
CA LYS A 30 -13.76 -1.59 -29.96
C LYS A 30 -13.01 -1.86 -28.66
N PRO A 31 -12.39 -0.85 -28.04
CA PRO A 31 -11.86 -1.01 -26.69
C PRO A 31 -13.05 -1.42 -25.81
N VAL A 32 -12.96 -2.60 -25.21
CA VAL A 32 -13.92 -3.05 -24.21
C VAL A 32 -13.67 -2.18 -22.98
N ASN A 33 -14.54 -1.20 -22.80
CA ASN A 33 -14.61 -0.43 -21.58
C ASN A 33 -15.06 -1.42 -20.49
N SER A 34 -14.13 -1.89 -19.65
CA SER A 34 -14.40 -2.95 -18.67
C SER A 34 -15.11 -2.36 -17.45
N GLN A 35 -16.37 -2.02 -17.60
CA GLN A 35 -17.29 -1.82 -16.47
C GLN A 35 -18.17 -3.06 -16.23
N ASN A 36 -18.03 -4.07 -17.06
CA ASN A 36 -18.74 -5.33 -16.94
C ASN A 36 -17.77 -6.45 -17.27
N CYS A 37 -17.47 -7.34 -16.33
CA CYS A 37 -16.54 -8.44 -16.55
C CYS A 37 -17.01 -9.41 -17.64
N GLY A 38 -18.33 -9.50 -17.89
CA GLY A 38 -18.89 -10.48 -18.79
C GLY A 38 -18.62 -11.92 -18.37
N CYS A 39 -18.50 -12.17 -17.07
CA CYS A 39 -18.26 -13.50 -16.53
C CYS A 39 -19.49 -14.41 -16.70
N PRO A 40 -19.31 -15.76 -16.81
CA PRO A 40 -20.39 -16.71 -16.64
C PRO A 40 -21.13 -16.47 -15.31
N SER A 41 -22.41 -16.83 -15.24
CA SER A 41 -23.30 -16.53 -14.11
C SER A 41 -22.88 -17.13 -12.78
N ASP A 42 -22.02 -18.14 -12.79
CA ASP A 42 -21.46 -18.85 -11.65
C ASP A 42 -20.03 -18.37 -11.26
N PHE A 43 -19.52 -17.35 -11.96
CA PHE A 43 -18.23 -16.72 -11.69
C PHE A 43 -18.41 -15.31 -11.16
N CYS A 44 -17.54 -14.94 -10.26
CA CYS A 44 -17.43 -13.58 -9.74
C CYS A 44 -16.47 -12.75 -10.58
N CYS A 45 -16.75 -11.46 -10.71
CA CYS A 45 -15.85 -10.47 -11.26
C CYS A 45 -15.06 -9.80 -10.12
N SER A 46 -13.77 -10.03 -10.06
CA SER A 46 -12.92 -9.35 -9.08
C SER A 46 -12.84 -7.83 -9.32
N GLN A 47 -12.37 -7.08 -8.34
CA GLN A 47 -12.10 -5.63 -8.49
C GLN A 47 -11.15 -5.30 -9.66
N TRP A 48 -10.36 -6.27 -10.10
CA TRP A 48 -9.41 -6.14 -11.21
C TRP A 48 -9.99 -6.51 -12.57
N GLY A 49 -11.28 -6.90 -12.63
CA GLY A 49 -11.94 -7.27 -13.88
C GLY A 49 -11.67 -8.70 -14.35
N TYR A 50 -11.23 -9.60 -13.48
CA TYR A 50 -11.00 -11.01 -13.78
C TYR A 50 -12.11 -11.89 -13.22
N CYS A 51 -12.47 -12.97 -13.94
CA CYS A 51 -13.48 -13.93 -13.54
C CYS A 51 -12.87 -15.11 -12.77
N GLY A 52 -13.50 -15.51 -11.66
CA GLY A 52 -13.11 -16.66 -10.86
C GLY A 52 -14.18 -17.06 -9.85
N GLN A 53 -13.97 -18.18 -9.13
CA GLN A 53 -14.92 -18.73 -8.17
C GLN A 53 -14.37 -18.80 -6.74
N THR A 54 -13.11 -18.39 -6.54
CA THR A 54 -12.48 -18.36 -5.21
C THR A 54 -12.71 -17.02 -4.51
N ASP A 55 -12.40 -16.96 -3.23
CA ASP A 55 -12.52 -15.74 -2.43
C ASP A 55 -11.74 -14.54 -3.01
N ASP A 56 -10.66 -14.79 -3.77
CA ASP A 56 -9.92 -13.75 -4.49
C ASP A 56 -10.77 -13.02 -5.55
N TYR A 57 -11.80 -13.67 -6.06
CA TYR A 57 -12.72 -13.13 -7.08
C TYR A 57 -14.10 -12.82 -6.53
N CYS A 58 -14.60 -13.68 -5.63
CA CYS A 58 -15.95 -13.59 -5.06
C CYS A 58 -16.01 -12.86 -3.72
N GLY A 59 -14.87 -12.63 -3.09
CA GLY A 59 -14.74 -11.95 -1.80
C GLY A 59 -14.76 -10.44 -1.94
N TYR A 60 -13.96 -9.78 -1.11
CA TYR A 60 -13.89 -8.32 -1.05
C TYR A 60 -13.55 -7.68 -2.39
N GLY A 61 -14.34 -6.69 -2.79
CA GLY A 61 -14.15 -5.99 -4.07
C GLY A 61 -14.73 -6.72 -5.29
N CYS A 62 -15.45 -7.80 -5.09
CA CYS A 62 -16.24 -8.44 -6.15
C CYS A 62 -17.25 -7.46 -6.73
N ARG A 63 -17.23 -7.29 -8.08
CA ARG A 63 -18.06 -6.31 -8.81
C ARG A 63 -19.36 -6.89 -9.33
N GLU A 64 -19.35 -8.16 -9.73
CA GLU A 64 -20.48 -8.85 -10.34
C GLU A 64 -20.40 -10.36 -10.09
N GLY A 65 -21.53 -11.05 -10.14
CA GLY A 65 -21.65 -12.49 -9.96
C GLY A 65 -22.05 -12.88 -8.55
N PRO A 66 -21.86 -14.15 -8.13
CA PRO A 66 -22.21 -14.64 -6.80
C PRO A 66 -21.23 -14.19 -5.73
N CYS A 67 -21.06 -12.87 -5.58
CA CYS A 67 -20.16 -12.29 -4.61
C CYS A 67 -20.53 -12.71 -3.18
N GLN A 68 -19.55 -13.17 -2.43
CA GLN A 68 -19.69 -13.49 -1.01
C GLN A 68 -19.57 -12.18 -0.20
N GLY A 69 -20.69 -11.52 0.01
CA GLY A 69 -20.72 -10.20 0.68
C GLY A 69 -21.61 -9.26 -0.13
N GLY A 70 -22.90 -9.50 -0.10
CA GLY A 70 -23.89 -8.93 -1.00
C GLY A 70 -23.91 -7.41 -1.03
N GLY A 71 -24.07 -6.90 -2.23
CA GLY A 71 -24.46 -5.53 -2.50
C GLY A 71 -25.49 -5.51 -3.61
N ASP A 72 -26.77 -5.69 -3.28
CA ASP A 72 -27.87 -5.31 -4.15
C ASP A 72 -28.03 -3.79 -4.13
N ALA A 73 -27.98 -3.21 -5.32
CA ALA A 73 -28.32 -1.82 -5.53
C ALA A 73 -29.85 -1.64 -5.45
N SER A 74 -30.41 -1.46 -4.27
CA SER A 74 -31.61 -0.67 -3.98
C SER A 74 -32.10 -0.91 -2.56
N GLY A 75 -32.06 0.13 -1.72
CA GLY A 75 -32.93 0.26 -0.56
C GLY A 75 -32.30 -0.02 0.80
N GLU A 76 -32.35 1.01 1.61
CA GLU A 76 -32.24 1.04 3.08
C GLU A 76 -30.89 0.69 3.71
N VAL A 77 -30.25 1.76 4.20
CA VAL A 77 -29.14 1.75 5.16
C VAL A 77 -29.53 0.96 6.39
N LYS A 78 -29.05 -0.28 6.51
CA LYS A 78 -28.90 -0.95 7.82
C LYS A 78 -27.50 -0.68 8.33
N SER A 79 -27.43 0.13 9.37
CA SER A 79 -26.26 0.35 10.22
C SER A 79 -25.69 -1.00 10.68
N GLY A 80 -24.44 -1.28 10.32
CA GLY A 80 -23.73 -2.44 10.85
C GLY A 80 -22.66 -3.01 9.92
N GLY A 81 -21.52 -2.33 9.77
CA GLY A 81 -20.38 -2.94 9.13
C GLY A 81 -19.23 -1.94 8.98
N GLY A 82 -18.27 -1.96 9.92
CA GLY A 82 -17.08 -1.09 9.86
C GLY A 82 -16.12 -1.37 8.71
N ASP A 83 -16.51 -2.25 7.76
CA ASP A 83 -15.68 -2.68 6.63
C ASP A 83 -16.07 -2.07 5.27
N ASP A 84 -17.16 -1.29 5.23
CA ASP A 84 -17.51 -0.57 4.01
C ASP A 84 -16.43 0.44 3.63
N ALA A 85 -16.13 0.50 2.34
CA ALA A 85 -15.17 1.46 1.81
C ALA A 85 -15.65 2.90 2.03
N VAL A 86 -14.75 3.76 2.49
CA VAL A 86 -15.05 5.16 2.78
C VAL A 86 -14.11 6.10 2.03
N SER A 87 -14.51 7.37 1.91
CA SER A 87 -13.59 8.42 1.50
C SER A 87 -12.54 8.64 2.57
N LEU A 88 -11.28 8.48 2.24
CA LEU A 88 -10.17 8.72 3.18
C LEU A 88 -10.18 10.17 3.68
N GLU A 89 -10.29 11.15 2.78
CA GLU A 89 -10.34 12.57 3.10
C GLU A 89 -11.55 12.94 3.97
N GLY A 90 -12.72 12.35 3.68
CA GLY A 90 -13.93 12.58 4.47
C GLY A 90 -13.92 11.90 5.85
N THR A 91 -13.04 10.91 6.06
CA THR A 91 -12.95 10.13 7.29
C THR A 91 -11.79 10.57 8.17
N VAL A 92 -10.62 10.78 7.59
CA VAL A 92 -9.45 11.34 8.30
C VAL A 92 -9.57 12.85 8.27
N THR A 93 -10.48 13.41 9.08
CA THR A 93 -10.65 14.85 9.18
C THR A 93 -9.50 15.50 9.95
N PRO A 94 -9.28 16.82 9.84
CA PRO A 94 -8.31 17.53 10.68
C PRO A 94 -8.53 17.28 12.18
N GLU A 95 -9.79 17.19 12.63
CA GLU A 95 -10.15 16.92 14.02
C GLU A 95 -9.68 15.52 14.45
N PHE A 96 -9.94 14.49 13.62
CA PHE A 96 -9.50 13.13 13.91
C PHE A 96 -7.97 13.08 13.97
N PHE A 97 -7.27 13.59 12.94
CA PHE A 97 -5.80 13.62 12.90
C PHE A 97 -5.21 14.36 14.11
N ASN A 98 -5.72 15.55 14.41
CA ASN A 98 -5.27 16.37 15.52
C ASN A 98 -5.60 15.74 16.89
N SER A 99 -6.66 14.95 16.99
CA SER A 99 -6.98 14.20 18.22
C SER A 99 -5.91 13.18 18.60
N ILE A 100 -5.09 12.78 17.63
CA ILE A 100 -3.95 11.86 17.82
C ILE A 100 -2.69 12.66 18.15
N ILE A 101 -2.22 13.52 17.24
CA ILE A 101 -0.93 14.21 17.38
C ILE A 101 -0.90 15.16 18.58
N ASN A 102 -2.05 15.68 19.01
CA ASN A 102 -2.13 16.55 20.18
C ASN A 102 -1.91 15.82 21.51
N GLN A 103 -1.94 14.48 21.52
CA GLN A 103 -1.57 13.69 22.70
C GLN A 103 -0.05 13.64 22.93
N ALA A 104 0.73 13.90 21.89
CA ALA A 104 2.18 14.05 22.04
C ALA A 104 2.55 15.32 22.82
N SER A 105 3.70 15.29 23.50
CA SER A 105 4.25 16.45 24.21
C SER A 105 4.46 17.64 23.27
N SER A 106 4.42 18.85 23.82
CA SER A 106 4.55 20.09 23.03
C SER A 106 5.92 20.26 22.37
N ASP A 107 6.95 19.63 22.92
CA ASP A 107 8.34 19.65 22.45
C ASP A 107 8.65 18.56 21.40
N CYS A 108 7.67 17.74 21.03
CA CYS A 108 7.82 16.71 20.02
C CYS A 108 8.10 17.28 18.64
N ALA A 109 9.20 16.83 18.03
CA ALA A 109 9.62 17.25 16.69
C ALA A 109 8.55 16.94 15.60
N GLY A 110 7.83 15.85 15.77
CA GLY A 110 6.78 15.42 14.85
C GLY A 110 5.62 16.41 14.71
N LYS A 111 5.36 17.25 15.74
CA LYS A 111 4.31 18.30 15.66
C LYS A 111 4.60 19.38 14.62
N GLY A 112 5.86 19.63 14.32
CA GLY A 112 6.27 20.55 13.25
C GLY A 112 6.44 19.86 11.89
N PHE A 113 6.37 18.53 11.86
CA PHE A 113 6.65 17.71 10.69
C PHE A 113 5.37 17.02 10.15
N TYR A 114 4.68 16.26 10.99
CA TYR A 114 3.46 15.56 10.58
C TYR A 114 2.26 16.50 10.62
N SER A 115 1.58 16.64 9.49
CA SER A 115 0.35 17.42 9.39
C SER A 115 -0.73 16.65 8.64
N HIS A 116 -1.99 17.01 8.91
CA HIS A 116 -3.13 16.50 8.16
C HIS A 116 -2.98 16.74 6.65
N ASP A 117 -2.53 17.95 6.26
CA ASP A 117 -2.36 18.30 4.85
C ASP A 117 -1.30 17.44 4.16
N ALA A 118 -0.19 17.14 4.86
CA ALA A 118 0.83 16.23 4.34
C ALA A 118 0.31 14.79 4.20
N PHE A 119 -0.52 14.32 5.15
CA PHE A 119 -1.19 13.03 5.07
C PHE A 119 -2.11 12.95 3.84
N ILE A 120 -2.97 13.95 3.62
CA ILE A 120 -3.88 13.99 2.47
C ILE A 120 -3.11 14.13 1.14
N ALA A 121 -2.08 14.98 1.10
CA ALA A 121 -1.22 15.11 -0.09
C ALA A 121 -0.53 13.78 -0.45
N ALA A 122 -0.04 13.06 0.55
CA ALA A 122 0.52 11.73 0.36
C ALA A 122 -0.52 10.73 -0.17
N ALA A 123 -1.72 10.72 0.41
CA ALA A 123 -2.81 9.83 -0.01
C ALA A 123 -3.25 10.10 -1.45
N ASN A 124 -3.35 11.36 -1.85
CA ASN A 124 -3.68 11.76 -3.21
C ASN A 124 -2.60 11.35 -4.23
N SER A 125 -1.34 11.32 -3.82
CA SER A 125 -0.23 10.89 -4.67
C SER A 125 0.04 9.38 -4.63
N TYR A 126 -0.48 8.66 -3.62
CA TYR A 126 -0.38 7.21 -3.46
C TYR A 126 -1.78 6.59 -3.28
N GLN A 127 -2.58 6.61 -4.35
CA GLN A 127 -4.01 6.26 -4.33
C GLN A 127 -4.30 4.83 -3.85
N SER A 128 -3.34 3.91 -3.98
CA SER A 128 -3.49 2.51 -3.53
C SER A 128 -3.81 2.40 -2.04
N PHE A 129 -3.37 3.36 -1.21
CA PHE A 129 -3.70 3.36 0.22
C PHE A 129 -5.18 3.65 0.47
N GLY A 130 -5.73 4.68 -0.18
CA GLY A 130 -7.14 5.08 -0.03
C GLY A 130 -8.13 4.22 -0.81
N ALA A 131 -7.63 3.40 -1.76
CA ALA A 131 -8.50 2.56 -2.55
C ALA A 131 -9.20 1.51 -1.66
N SER A 132 -10.54 1.59 -1.60
CA SER A 132 -11.38 0.66 -0.84
C SER A 132 -11.03 0.54 0.66
N ILE A 133 -10.47 1.59 1.26
CA ILE A 133 -10.14 1.59 2.69
C ILE A 133 -11.40 1.70 3.54
N SER A 134 -11.47 0.97 4.64
CA SER A 134 -12.56 1.04 5.61
C SER A 134 -12.17 1.89 6.83
N LYS A 135 -13.18 2.33 7.60
CA LYS A 135 -12.94 3.03 8.87
C LYS A 135 -12.13 2.19 9.86
N ARG A 136 -12.38 0.88 9.92
CA ARG A 136 -11.60 -0.03 10.76
C ARG A 136 -10.15 -0.12 10.31
N GLU A 137 -9.89 -0.15 9.01
CA GLU A 137 -8.54 -0.18 8.48
C GLU A 137 -7.80 1.14 8.76
N ILE A 138 -8.49 2.29 8.65
CA ILE A 138 -7.94 3.60 9.05
C ILE A 138 -7.56 3.60 10.53
N ALA A 139 -8.47 3.11 11.41
CA ALA A 139 -8.18 2.98 12.84
C ALA A 139 -6.96 2.10 13.10
N ALA A 140 -6.84 0.97 12.41
CA ALA A 140 -5.69 0.06 12.54
C ALA A 140 -4.38 0.72 12.11
N PHE A 141 -4.37 1.40 10.96
CA PHE A 141 -3.22 2.14 10.48
C PHE A 141 -2.74 3.17 11.50
N PHE A 142 -3.65 4.02 11.99
CA PHE A 142 -3.27 5.04 12.98
C PHE A 142 -2.89 4.46 14.34
N ALA A 143 -3.44 3.30 14.74
CA ALA A 143 -3.01 2.62 15.96
C ALA A 143 -1.54 2.18 15.90
N HIS A 144 -1.12 1.66 14.75
CA HIS A 144 0.29 1.32 14.53
C HIS A 144 1.18 2.56 14.47
N VAL A 145 0.80 3.57 13.69
CA VAL A 145 1.52 4.86 13.63
C VAL A 145 1.69 5.48 15.02
N THR A 146 0.63 5.49 15.82
CA THR A 146 0.67 6.00 17.20
C THR A 146 1.67 5.24 18.05
N HIS A 147 1.67 3.92 17.95
CA HIS A 147 2.57 3.08 18.73
C HIS A 147 4.03 3.28 18.31
N GLU A 148 4.31 3.24 17.01
CA GLU A 148 5.67 3.34 16.46
C GLU A 148 6.31 4.70 16.73
N THR A 149 5.51 5.76 16.81
CA THR A 149 6.02 7.14 16.86
C THR A 149 5.69 7.89 18.15
N GLY A 150 5.01 7.25 19.10
CA GLY A 150 4.52 7.97 20.29
C GLY A 150 3.58 9.13 19.94
N PHE A 151 2.45 8.83 19.29
CA PHE A 151 1.46 9.81 18.83
C PHE A 151 2.01 10.78 17.77
N MET A 152 2.82 10.29 16.84
CA MET A 152 3.52 11.11 15.82
C MET A 152 4.48 12.13 16.43
N CYS A 153 5.09 11.79 17.57
CA CYS A 153 6.14 12.57 18.23
C CYS A 153 7.49 12.41 17.52
N TYR A 154 7.88 11.17 17.26
CA TYR A 154 9.18 10.83 16.71
C TYR A 154 9.14 10.72 15.18
N ILE A 155 10.09 11.39 14.53
CA ILE A 155 10.27 11.32 13.06
C ILE A 155 11.24 10.20 12.73
N GLU A 156 12.27 10.03 13.56
CA GLU A 156 13.31 9.02 13.45
C GLU A 156 13.43 8.25 14.76
N GLU A 157 13.93 7.03 14.69
CA GLU A 157 14.29 6.22 15.86
C GLU A 157 15.33 6.95 16.73
N ILE A 158 15.08 7.02 18.04
CA ILE A 158 15.87 7.82 18.99
C ILE A 158 17.37 7.47 18.93
N ASP A 159 17.67 6.17 18.98
CA ASP A 159 19.05 5.66 18.96
C ASP A 159 19.48 5.19 17.56
N GLY A 160 18.70 5.51 16.53
CA GLY A 160 18.91 5.09 15.15
C GLY A 160 20.29 5.43 14.61
N PRO A 161 20.76 6.69 14.72
CA PRO A 161 22.11 7.06 14.27
C PRO A 161 23.24 6.27 14.92
N ALA A 162 23.11 5.98 16.23
CA ALA A 162 24.12 5.22 16.98
C ALA A 162 24.15 3.72 16.61
N ASN A 163 23.02 3.20 16.13
CA ASN A 163 22.83 1.79 15.78
C ASN A 163 22.70 1.57 14.26
N ALA A 164 23.06 2.54 13.44
CA ALA A 164 22.81 2.55 12.00
C ALA A 164 23.28 1.29 11.26
N GLU A 165 24.42 0.73 11.65
CA GLU A 165 24.99 -0.47 11.02
C GLU A 165 24.16 -1.74 11.26
N THR A 166 23.38 -1.79 12.35
CA THR A 166 22.56 -2.98 12.69
C THR A 166 21.40 -3.19 11.72
N TYR A 167 21.02 -2.15 10.98
CA TYR A 167 19.91 -2.15 10.04
C TYR A 167 20.32 -2.42 8.60
N CYS A 168 21.58 -2.78 8.38
CA CYS A 168 22.08 -3.18 7.08
C CYS A 168 22.12 -4.72 6.96
N ASN A 169 21.23 -5.26 6.14
CA ASN A 169 21.32 -6.64 5.67
C ASN A 169 22.41 -6.71 4.58
N LYS A 170 23.60 -7.18 4.96
CA LYS A 170 24.76 -7.29 4.05
C LYS A 170 24.59 -8.39 3.00
N ASP A 171 23.66 -9.32 3.21
CA ASP A 171 23.37 -10.41 2.27
C ASP A 171 22.37 -10.00 1.19
N SER A 172 21.78 -8.80 1.28
CA SER A 172 20.86 -8.28 0.28
C SER A 172 21.63 -7.94 -1.02
N THR A 173 21.31 -8.68 -2.09
CA THR A 173 21.86 -8.45 -3.43
C THR A 173 21.05 -7.43 -4.22
N ASP A 174 19.74 -7.36 -3.98
CA ASP A 174 18.83 -6.46 -4.71
C ASP A 174 18.92 -5.03 -4.21
N PHE A 175 19.15 -4.86 -2.91
CA PHE A 175 19.20 -3.57 -2.23
C PHE A 175 20.44 -3.46 -1.32
N PRO A 176 21.64 -3.46 -1.87
CA PRO A 176 22.87 -3.38 -1.08
C PRO A 176 22.93 -2.05 -0.32
N CYS A 177 23.48 -2.09 0.89
CA CYS A 177 23.64 -0.87 1.69
C CYS A 177 24.60 0.10 1.00
N ALA A 178 24.21 1.36 0.92
CA ALA A 178 25.10 2.42 0.48
C ALA A 178 26.07 2.81 1.60
N GLU A 179 27.33 3.11 1.24
CA GLU A 179 28.37 3.49 2.19
C GLU A 179 27.96 4.72 3.02
N GLY A 180 28.15 4.65 4.33
CA GLY A 180 27.85 5.73 5.25
C GLY A 180 26.35 6.01 5.48
N LYS A 181 25.46 5.14 4.99
CA LYS A 181 24.01 5.29 5.19
C LYS A 181 23.49 4.34 6.26
N GLY A 182 22.52 4.84 7.05
CA GLY A 182 21.83 4.08 8.08
C GLY A 182 20.36 3.92 7.73
N TYR A 183 19.86 2.68 7.84
CA TYR A 183 18.48 2.30 7.47
C TYR A 183 17.61 2.04 8.71
N TYR A 184 17.85 2.81 9.77
CA TYR A 184 17.05 2.77 10.99
C TYR A 184 15.65 3.35 10.77
N GLY A 185 14.78 3.17 11.76
CA GLY A 185 13.37 3.54 11.68
C GLY A 185 13.13 5.01 11.38
N ARG A 186 12.36 5.33 10.33
CA ARG A 186 11.93 6.69 9.98
C ARG A 186 10.48 6.74 9.52
N GLY A 187 9.89 7.90 9.73
CA GLY A 187 8.52 8.19 9.31
C GLY A 187 7.46 7.53 10.18
N PRO A 188 6.16 7.62 9.78
CA PRO A 188 5.05 7.23 10.63
C PRO A 188 5.00 5.74 10.99
N ILE A 189 5.54 4.87 10.15
CA ILE A 189 5.57 3.41 10.37
C ILE A 189 6.95 2.91 10.81
N GLN A 190 7.92 3.81 11.02
CA GLN A 190 9.30 3.49 11.34
C GLN A 190 9.92 2.51 10.34
N LEU A 191 9.88 2.90 9.03
CA LEU A 191 10.46 2.10 7.96
C LEU A 191 11.91 1.76 8.27
N THR A 192 12.28 0.47 8.28
CA THR A 192 13.57 -0.02 8.78
C THR A 192 14.16 -1.08 7.83
N GLY A 193 15.48 -1.07 7.68
CA GLY A 193 16.25 -2.03 6.89
C GLY A 193 16.41 -1.63 5.41
N ASN A 194 17.62 -1.85 4.87
CA ASN A 194 17.93 -1.52 3.48
C ASN A 194 16.99 -2.18 2.47
N ASP A 195 16.53 -3.40 2.71
CA ASP A 195 15.58 -4.08 1.84
C ASP A 195 14.25 -3.31 1.73
N ASN A 196 13.72 -2.84 2.87
CA ASN A 196 12.49 -2.04 2.86
C ASN A 196 12.70 -0.66 2.24
N TYR A 197 13.81 0.03 2.57
CA TYR A 197 14.15 1.32 1.96
C TYR A 197 14.33 1.21 0.45
N GLY A 198 15.00 0.15 -0.01
CA GLY A 198 15.23 -0.09 -1.42
C GLY A 198 13.95 -0.43 -2.19
N ALA A 199 13.15 -1.36 -1.67
CA ALA A 199 11.89 -1.75 -2.30
C ALA A 199 10.88 -0.58 -2.31
N CYS A 200 10.73 0.12 -1.18
CA CYS A 200 9.89 1.30 -1.08
C CYS A 200 10.34 2.41 -2.05
N GLY A 201 11.65 2.68 -2.08
CA GLY A 201 12.23 3.69 -2.97
C GLY A 201 11.99 3.38 -4.44
N ARG A 202 12.17 2.13 -4.85
CA ARG A 202 11.89 1.67 -6.21
C ARG A 202 10.41 1.90 -6.57
N ASP A 203 9.49 1.48 -5.70
CA ASP A 203 8.06 1.53 -5.98
C ASP A 203 7.50 2.97 -5.93
N LEU A 204 8.12 3.85 -5.14
CA LEU A 204 7.80 5.28 -5.07
C LEU A 204 8.58 6.15 -6.09
N ASN A 205 9.47 5.55 -6.87
CA ASN A 205 10.41 6.26 -7.76
C ASN A 205 11.30 7.27 -7.01
N GLU A 206 11.77 6.88 -5.81
CA GLU A 206 12.67 7.65 -4.95
C GLU A 206 13.95 6.85 -4.67
N ASN A 207 15.11 7.48 -4.67
CA ASN A 207 16.37 6.79 -4.33
C ASN A 207 16.60 6.77 -2.82
N LEU A 208 15.83 5.94 -2.10
CA LEU A 208 15.89 5.86 -0.63
C LEU A 208 17.10 5.06 -0.10
N LEU A 209 17.78 4.26 -0.95
CA LEU A 209 19.04 3.65 -0.56
C LEU A 209 20.16 4.69 -0.45
N ALA A 210 20.27 5.59 -1.43
CA ALA A 210 21.29 6.63 -1.40
C ALA A 210 20.94 7.80 -0.46
N SER A 211 19.64 8.02 -0.19
CA SER A 211 19.15 9.16 0.60
C SER A 211 18.04 8.76 1.55
N PRO A 212 18.29 7.83 2.52
CA PRO A 212 17.27 7.39 3.48
C PRO A 212 16.76 8.51 4.38
N GLU A 213 17.59 9.53 4.63
CA GLU A 213 17.26 10.73 5.42
C GLU A 213 16.09 11.54 4.85
N LYS A 214 15.79 11.44 3.55
CA LYS A 214 14.63 12.09 2.94
C LYS A 214 13.31 11.76 3.63
N VAL A 215 13.18 10.53 4.16
CA VAL A 215 11.97 10.10 4.88
C VAL A 215 11.75 10.92 6.15
N ALA A 216 12.80 11.47 6.75
CA ALA A 216 12.72 12.34 7.92
C ALA A 216 12.71 13.84 7.56
N GLN A 217 12.83 14.20 6.28
CA GLN A 217 12.92 15.59 5.81
C GLN A 217 11.69 16.03 5.02
N ASP A 218 10.98 15.09 4.40
CA ASP A 218 9.77 15.35 3.62
C ASP A 218 8.56 14.63 4.25
N PRO A 219 7.61 15.35 4.85
CA PRO A 219 6.46 14.76 5.51
C PRO A 219 5.50 14.04 4.55
N VAL A 220 5.40 14.47 3.30
CA VAL A 220 4.60 13.79 2.29
C VAL A 220 5.24 12.44 1.93
N LEU A 221 6.54 12.43 1.70
CA LEU A 221 7.29 11.19 1.45
C LEU A 221 7.23 10.24 2.66
N ALA A 222 7.34 10.78 3.88
CA ALA A 222 7.22 10.00 5.10
C ALA A 222 5.88 9.24 5.17
N PHE A 223 4.75 9.91 4.90
CA PHE A 223 3.46 9.23 4.83
C PHE A 223 3.36 8.25 3.65
N LYS A 224 3.92 8.57 2.49
CA LYS A 224 3.96 7.64 1.34
C LYS A 224 4.71 6.35 1.68
N THR A 225 5.81 6.41 2.43
CA THR A 225 6.52 5.19 2.87
C THR A 225 5.68 4.35 3.82
N ALA A 226 4.89 4.97 4.70
CA ALA A 226 3.97 4.27 5.59
C ALA A 226 2.80 3.64 4.81
N PHE A 227 2.25 4.33 3.81
CA PHE A 227 1.20 3.78 2.93
C PHE A 227 1.71 2.62 2.08
N TRP A 228 2.93 2.74 1.55
CA TRP A 228 3.58 1.66 0.82
C TRP A 228 3.75 0.43 1.71
N PHE A 229 4.31 0.60 2.91
CA PHE A 229 4.50 -0.52 3.83
C PHE A 229 3.17 -1.17 4.21
N TRP A 230 2.15 -0.35 4.48
CA TRP A 230 0.82 -0.83 4.81
C TRP A 230 0.21 -1.67 3.67
N THR A 231 0.17 -1.13 2.47
CA THR A 231 -0.46 -1.79 1.32
C THR A 231 0.30 -3.04 0.86
N THR A 232 1.62 -3.06 1.02
CA THR A 232 2.47 -4.16 0.56
C THR A 232 2.56 -5.29 1.59
N ASN A 233 2.65 -4.96 2.89
CA ASN A 233 2.99 -5.95 3.92
C ASN A 233 1.86 -6.21 4.93
N VAL A 234 0.95 -5.26 5.17
CA VAL A 234 0.00 -5.32 6.28
C VAL A 234 -1.42 -5.59 5.83
N ARG A 235 -1.94 -4.83 4.85
CA ARG A 235 -3.33 -4.84 4.41
C ARG A 235 -3.88 -6.24 4.12
N GLN A 236 -3.11 -7.08 3.45
CA GLN A 236 -3.51 -8.45 3.11
C GLN A 236 -3.84 -9.33 4.34
N ASN A 237 -3.39 -8.93 5.53
CA ASN A 237 -3.64 -9.64 6.77
C ASN A 237 -4.80 -9.04 7.58
N PHE A 238 -5.33 -7.90 7.16
CA PHE A 238 -6.33 -7.14 7.92
C PHE A 238 -7.65 -7.91 8.11
N ASN A 239 -8.08 -8.69 7.12
CA ASN A 239 -9.28 -9.54 7.19
C ASN A 239 -9.19 -10.64 8.25
N GLN A 240 -7.98 -10.98 8.73
CA GLN A 240 -7.76 -11.95 9.81
C GLN A 240 -7.89 -11.32 11.21
N GLY A 241 -8.11 -10.00 11.28
CA GLY A 241 -8.24 -9.22 12.50
C GLY A 241 -7.01 -8.38 12.84
N PHE A 242 -7.16 -7.45 13.78
CA PHE A 242 -6.10 -6.51 14.16
C PHE A 242 -4.82 -7.20 14.65
N GLY A 243 -4.93 -8.35 15.35
CA GLY A 243 -3.77 -9.12 15.79
C GLY A 243 -2.86 -9.58 14.63
N ALA A 244 -3.44 -9.89 13.48
CA ALA A 244 -2.65 -10.25 12.30
C ALA A 244 -1.88 -9.04 11.73
N THR A 245 -2.42 -7.84 11.84
CA THR A 245 -1.70 -6.61 11.44
C THR A 245 -0.55 -6.29 12.39
N ILE A 246 -0.69 -6.55 13.70
CA ILE A 246 0.42 -6.44 14.66
C ILE A 246 1.57 -7.37 14.25
N ARG A 247 1.25 -8.63 13.91
CA ARG A 247 2.23 -9.61 13.45
C ARG A 247 2.95 -9.17 12.19
N ALA A 248 2.25 -8.54 11.27
CA ALA A 248 2.80 -8.04 10.01
C ALA A 248 3.71 -6.81 10.21
N VAL A 249 3.39 -5.93 11.17
CA VAL A 249 4.20 -4.75 11.49
C VAL A 249 5.40 -5.15 12.34
N ASN A 250 5.19 -5.86 13.45
CA ASN A 250 6.27 -6.31 14.34
C ASN A 250 5.95 -7.67 14.99
N GLY A 251 6.21 -8.74 14.25
CA GLY A 251 5.95 -10.10 14.70
C GLY A 251 6.70 -10.53 15.99
N ARG A 252 7.77 -9.81 16.36
CA ARG A 252 8.52 -10.08 17.59
C ARG A 252 7.74 -9.77 18.87
N GLU A 253 6.72 -8.92 18.80
CA GLU A 253 5.85 -8.60 19.93
C GLU A 253 4.86 -9.73 20.22
N CYS A 254 4.54 -10.54 19.21
CA CYS A 254 3.52 -11.58 19.25
C CYS A 254 3.98 -12.84 20.00
N SER A 255 3.02 -13.71 20.32
CA SER A 255 3.27 -15.05 20.94
C SER A 255 4.02 -14.96 22.29
N GLY A 256 3.72 -13.93 23.06
CA GLY A 256 4.32 -13.69 24.37
C GLY A 256 5.65 -12.92 24.33
N GLY A 257 6.10 -12.46 23.15
CA GLY A 257 7.33 -11.66 23.01
C GLY A 257 7.25 -10.32 23.76
N ASN A 258 6.15 -9.59 23.61
CA ASN A 258 5.88 -8.37 24.39
C ASN A 258 4.37 -8.12 24.50
N SER A 259 3.72 -8.74 25.47
CA SER A 259 2.26 -8.61 25.67
C SER A 259 1.82 -7.18 26.04
N ALA A 260 2.69 -6.40 26.66
CA ALA A 260 2.38 -5.03 27.04
C ALA A 260 2.28 -4.11 25.80
N THR A 261 3.18 -4.27 24.82
CA THR A 261 3.11 -3.51 23.56
C THR A 261 1.90 -3.93 22.73
N VAL A 262 1.61 -5.22 22.64
CA VAL A 262 0.39 -5.73 21.99
C VAL A 262 -0.86 -5.12 22.61
N ALA A 263 -0.95 -5.10 23.95
CA ALA A 263 -2.09 -4.49 24.66
C ALA A 263 -2.23 -3.00 24.35
N LYS A 264 -1.12 -2.25 24.26
CA LYS A 264 -1.14 -0.83 23.90
C LYS A 264 -1.61 -0.58 22.48
N ARG A 265 -1.17 -1.38 21.51
CA ARG A 265 -1.68 -1.28 20.13
C ARG A 265 -3.18 -1.53 20.07
N ILE A 266 -3.70 -2.51 20.83
CA ILE A 266 -5.14 -2.81 20.91
C ILE A 266 -5.91 -1.65 21.55
N GLU A 267 -5.35 -1.02 22.60
CA GLU A 267 -5.95 0.15 23.25
C GLU A 267 -6.13 1.30 22.25
N TYR A 268 -5.09 1.66 21.50
CA TYR A 268 -5.15 2.69 20.46
C TYR A 268 -6.15 2.34 19.36
N TYR A 269 -6.14 1.09 18.91
CA TYR A 269 -7.07 0.64 17.88
C TYR A 269 -8.53 0.78 18.31
N ARG A 270 -8.87 0.36 19.52
CA ARG A 270 -10.22 0.50 20.07
C ARG A 270 -10.63 1.97 20.23
N ASP A 271 -9.74 2.82 20.70
CA ASP A 271 -9.98 4.27 20.81
C ASP A 271 -10.31 4.87 19.43
N TYR A 272 -9.52 4.54 18.43
CA TYR A 272 -9.75 5.09 17.08
C TYR A 272 -10.96 4.48 16.38
N CYS A 273 -11.27 3.23 16.60
CA CYS A 273 -12.55 2.66 16.18
C CYS A 273 -13.73 3.42 16.80
N GLY A 274 -13.68 3.70 18.11
CA GLY A 274 -14.70 4.50 18.80
C GLY A 274 -14.83 5.92 18.23
N LYS A 275 -13.70 6.61 17.96
CA LYS A 275 -13.70 7.94 17.33
C LYS A 275 -14.29 7.94 15.92
N LEU A 276 -14.11 6.86 15.16
CA LEU A 276 -14.63 6.70 13.80
C LEU A 276 -16.03 6.09 13.76
N GLY A 277 -16.60 5.72 14.93
CA GLY A 277 -17.95 5.17 15.04
C GLY A 277 -18.09 3.78 14.43
N VAL A 278 -17.11 2.91 14.64
CA VAL A 278 -17.10 1.51 14.17
C VAL A 278 -16.67 0.55 15.28
N GLU A 279 -17.15 -0.69 15.19
CA GLU A 279 -16.73 -1.74 16.12
C GLU A 279 -15.34 -2.26 15.72
N PRO A 280 -14.48 -2.58 16.69
CA PRO A 280 -13.12 -3.07 16.40
C PRO A 280 -13.07 -4.47 15.78
N GLY A 281 -14.16 -5.23 15.85
CA GLY A 281 -14.20 -6.62 15.40
C GLY A 281 -13.47 -7.59 16.34
N ASP A 282 -13.22 -8.80 15.82
CA ASP A 282 -12.62 -9.90 16.57
C ASP A 282 -11.10 -10.01 16.31
N ASN A 283 -10.45 -11.01 16.97
CA ASN A 283 -9.03 -11.34 16.76
C ASN A 283 -8.07 -10.15 16.95
N LEU A 284 -8.22 -9.42 18.03
CA LEU A 284 -7.46 -8.19 18.28
C LEU A 284 -6.02 -8.45 18.70
N SER A 285 -5.70 -9.60 19.25
CA SER A 285 -4.38 -9.95 19.78
C SER A 285 -3.63 -10.94 18.87
N CYS A 286 -2.35 -10.95 18.97
CA CYS A 286 -1.47 -11.96 18.40
C CYS A 286 -0.63 -12.61 19.53
#